data_13acaa7f3340e4f897db2510c382d3bf
#
_entry.id   13acaa7f3340e4f897db2510c382d3bf
#
_cell.length_a   1.000
_cell.length_b   1.000
_cell.length_c   1.000
_cell.angle_alpha   90.00
_cell.angle_beta   90.00
_cell.angle_gamma   90.00
#
_symmetry.space_group_name_H-M   'P 1'
#
loop_
_entity.id
_entity.type
_entity.pdbx_description
1 polymer ?
#
loop_
_entity_poly.entity_id
_entity_poly.type
_entity_poly.pdbx_seq_one_letter_code
_entity_poly.pdbx_strand_id
1 'polypeptide(L)'
;QLVEVQVHLGRSSQRQEGEAYILTQEIESVVLYETEEGLASARQKSQVQHRITGEGPGRCQFTAELLRDPAAAPVGEGIEVTALLSFRWRILEEAETAVIQQVLLGEPRQADPNEPSVILRAVHPGEDLWAVAKAYHTTDEAILAASGLDSEEIYPGQRLLIPRTAG
;
A
#
# COMPACT_ATOMS: atom_id res chain seq x y z
N GLN A 1 27.33 39.92 -18.41
CA GLN A 1 26.84 38.82 -19.24
C GLN A 1 26.41 37.67 -18.31
N LEU A 2 25.26 36.98 -18.61
CA LEU A 2 24.85 35.79 -17.87
C LEU A 2 25.78 34.61 -18.21
N VAL A 3 26.28 33.90 -17.19
CA VAL A 3 27.23 32.79 -17.35
C VAL A 3 26.52 31.47 -17.08
N GLU A 4 25.83 31.33 -15.92
CA GLU A 4 25.21 30.11 -15.51
C GLU A 4 24.00 30.38 -14.58
N VAL A 5 23.02 29.51 -14.62
CA VAL A 5 21.92 29.50 -13.67
C VAL A 5 21.75 28.09 -13.10
N GLN A 6 21.57 28.00 -11.79
CA GLN A 6 21.28 26.76 -11.07
C GLN A 6 20.07 26.99 -10.19
N VAL A 7 19.25 25.94 -10.06
CA VAL A 7 18.13 25.91 -9.12
C VAL A 7 18.24 24.63 -8.29
N HIS A 8 18.32 24.81 -6.97
CA HIS A 8 18.39 23.74 -6.00
C HIS A 8 17.07 23.60 -5.27
N LEU A 9 16.58 22.38 -5.17
CA LEU A 9 15.40 22.06 -4.39
C LEU A 9 15.80 21.89 -2.92
N GLY A 10 15.21 22.70 -2.06
CA GLY A 10 15.42 22.67 -0.63
C GLY A 10 14.41 21.77 0.09
N ARG A 11 13.94 22.21 1.24
CA ARG A 11 12.99 21.46 2.08
C ARG A 11 11.60 21.41 1.43
N SER A 12 11.01 20.22 1.48
CA SER A 12 9.60 20.00 1.13
C SER A 12 8.75 19.95 2.40
N SER A 13 7.58 20.56 2.37
CA SER A 13 6.61 20.51 3.46
C SER A 13 5.19 20.46 2.92
N GLN A 14 4.28 19.96 3.73
CA GLN A 14 2.87 19.89 3.39
C GLN A 14 2.02 20.26 4.60
N ARG A 15 0.86 20.82 4.34
CA ARG A 15 -0.19 21.06 5.34
C ARG A 15 -1.55 20.77 4.77
N GLN A 16 -2.46 20.33 5.61
CA GLN A 16 -3.86 20.13 5.24
C GLN A 16 -4.67 21.38 5.61
N GLU A 17 -5.50 21.83 4.69
CA GLU A 17 -6.46 22.92 4.87
C GLU A 17 -7.86 22.46 4.41
N GLY A 18 -8.66 21.97 5.36
CA GLY A 18 -9.94 21.33 5.03
C GLY A 18 -9.74 20.08 4.16
N GLU A 19 -10.37 20.07 2.99
CA GLU A 19 -10.24 18.99 1.99
C GLU A 19 -9.05 19.19 1.03
N ALA A 20 -8.22 20.19 1.25
CA ALA A 20 -7.09 20.46 0.39
C ALA A 20 -5.76 20.23 1.12
N TYR A 21 -4.76 19.84 0.35
CA TYR A 21 -3.36 19.80 0.79
C TYR A 21 -2.59 20.90 0.07
N ILE A 22 -1.81 21.67 0.83
CA ILE A 22 -0.87 22.65 0.31
C ILE A 22 0.51 22.03 0.34
N LEU A 23 1.06 21.74 -0.81
CA LEU A 23 2.41 21.23 -1.01
C LEU A 23 3.34 22.41 -1.17
N THR A 24 4.39 22.51 -0.38
CA THR A 24 5.35 23.62 -0.43
C THR A 24 6.74 23.07 -0.68
N GLN A 25 7.39 23.58 -1.71
CA GLN A 25 8.77 23.27 -2.04
C GLN A 25 9.62 24.55 -1.92
N GLU A 26 10.64 24.52 -1.07
CA GLU A 26 11.66 25.57 -1.04
C GLU A 26 12.59 25.41 -2.23
N ILE A 27 12.94 26.51 -2.85
CA ILE A 27 13.91 26.56 -3.96
C ILE A 27 14.95 27.64 -3.69
N GLU A 28 16.19 27.36 -4.06
CA GLU A 28 17.28 28.31 -4.06
C GLU A 28 17.78 28.47 -5.50
N SER A 29 17.66 29.66 -6.04
CA SER A 29 18.19 30.01 -7.35
C SER A 29 19.57 30.70 -7.18
N VAL A 30 20.54 30.24 -7.94
CA VAL A 30 21.89 30.80 -7.98
C VAL A 30 22.17 31.18 -9.42
N VAL A 31 22.56 32.44 -9.62
CA VAL A 31 22.92 32.97 -10.94
C VAL A 31 24.35 33.45 -10.88
N LEU A 32 25.16 32.99 -11.83
CA LEU A 32 26.53 33.48 -12.06
C LEU A 32 26.51 34.41 -13.27
N TYR A 33 27.04 35.58 -13.13
CA TYR A 33 27.10 36.58 -14.17
C TYR A 33 28.43 37.38 -14.15
N GLU A 34 28.79 37.90 -15.29
CA GLU A 34 29.99 38.69 -15.49
C GLU A 34 29.65 40.20 -15.41
N THR A 35 30.43 40.92 -14.64
CA THR A 35 30.39 42.37 -14.49
C THR A 35 31.70 42.98 -15.02
N GLU A 36 31.80 44.29 -15.03
CA GLU A 36 33.04 45.01 -15.37
C GLU A 36 34.18 44.69 -14.37
N GLU A 37 33.85 44.33 -13.14
CA GLU A 37 34.79 43.98 -12.06
C GLU A 37 35.13 42.48 -12.01
N GLY A 38 34.51 41.67 -12.84
CA GLY A 38 34.69 40.21 -12.91
C GLY A 38 33.42 39.40 -12.64
N LEU A 39 33.61 38.15 -12.26
CA LEU A 39 32.49 37.23 -11.98
C LEU A 39 31.81 37.54 -10.64
N ALA A 40 30.49 37.62 -10.67
CA ALA A 40 29.63 37.82 -9.51
C ALA A 40 28.52 36.75 -9.46
N SER A 41 27.99 36.52 -8.29
CA SER A 41 26.83 35.60 -8.12
C SER A 41 25.74 36.26 -7.30
N ALA A 42 24.50 35.94 -7.65
CA ALA A 42 23.30 36.27 -6.87
C ALA A 42 22.58 35.01 -6.43
N ARG A 43 22.05 35.05 -5.22
CA ARG A 43 21.25 33.92 -4.65
C ARG A 43 19.91 34.45 -4.19
N GLN A 44 18.87 33.69 -4.47
CA GLN A 44 17.53 33.97 -4.00
C GLN A 44 16.85 32.70 -3.50
N LYS A 45 16.28 32.79 -2.32
CA LYS A 45 15.40 31.74 -1.77
C LYS A 45 13.95 32.12 -1.98
N SER A 46 13.16 31.16 -2.44
CA SER A 46 11.74 31.32 -2.65
C SER A 46 11.00 30.01 -2.35
N GLN A 47 9.70 30.04 -2.39
CA GLN A 47 8.86 28.87 -2.16
C GLN A 47 7.81 28.77 -3.27
N VAL A 48 7.62 27.57 -3.76
CA VAL A 48 6.53 27.23 -4.68
C VAL A 48 5.50 26.45 -3.92
N GLN A 49 4.25 26.88 -4.02
CA GLN A 49 3.11 26.20 -3.42
C GLN A 49 2.19 25.64 -4.48
N HIS A 50 1.77 24.40 -4.28
CA HIS A 50 0.79 23.74 -5.13
C HIS A 50 -0.36 23.22 -4.27
N ARG A 51 -1.60 23.61 -4.63
CA ARG A 51 -2.82 23.19 -3.93
C ARG A 51 -3.41 22.01 -4.66
N ILE A 52 -3.65 20.91 -3.94
CA ILE A 52 -4.38 19.74 -4.43
C ILE A 52 -5.62 19.52 -3.58
N THR A 53 -6.69 19.03 -4.19
CA THR A 53 -7.87 18.53 -3.48
C THR A 53 -7.76 17.03 -3.34
N GLY A 54 -8.06 16.50 -2.15
CA GLY A 54 -8.07 15.07 -1.86
C GLY A 54 -9.29 14.75 -1.02
N GLU A 55 -9.92 13.62 -1.30
CA GLU A 55 -11.04 13.14 -0.52
C GLU A 55 -10.53 12.41 0.73
N GLY A 56 -11.05 12.78 1.90
CA GLY A 56 -10.86 12.08 3.16
C GLY A 56 -9.64 12.48 4.00
N PRO A 57 -9.61 12.01 5.25
CA PRO A 57 -8.47 12.17 6.15
C PRO A 57 -7.38 11.19 5.76
N GLY A 58 -6.32 11.67 5.16
CA GLY A 58 -5.19 10.85 4.74
C GLY A 58 -3.86 11.53 4.98
N ARG A 59 -2.78 10.78 4.84
CA ARG A 59 -1.43 11.31 4.86
C ARG A 59 -0.96 11.56 3.43
N CYS A 60 -0.81 12.81 3.05
CA CYS A 60 -0.23 13.16 1.76
C CYS A 60 1.29 12.99 1.80
N GLN A 61 1.87 12.41 0.78
CA GLN A 61 3.30 12.35 0.53
C GLN A 61 3.56 12.91 -0.86
N PHE A 62 4.58 13.73 -1.02
CA PHE A 62 4.92 14.26 -2.32
C PHE A 62 6.44 14.37 -2.53
N THR A 63 6.83 14.42 -3.79
CA THR A 63 8.16 14.73 -4.28
C THR A 63 8.05 15.81 -5.33
N ALA A 64 9.05 16.70 -5.37
CA ALA A 64 9.19 17.71 -6.41
C ALA A 64 10.50 17.49 -7.15
N GLU A 65 10.49 17.71 -8.44
CA GLU A 65 11.66 17.58 -9.31
C GLU A 65 11.65 18.66 -10.40
N LEU A 66 12.82 19.08 -10.87
CA LEU A 66 12.93 19.93 -12.04
C LEU A 66 12.66 19.11 -13.30
N LEU A 67 11.74 19.57 -14.14
CA LEU A 67 11.40 18.89 -15.40
C LEU A 67 12.42 19.17 -16.51
N ARG A 68 13.14 20.27 -16.41
CA ARG A 68 14.18 20.69 -17.37
C ARG A 68 15.15 21.64 -16.68
N ASP A 69 16.26 21.89 -17.33
CA ASP A 69 17.22 22.87 -16.87
C ASP A 69 16.58 24.25 -16.71
N PRO A 70 16.91 24.99 -15.64
CA PRO A 70 16.43 26.34 -15.44
C PRO A 70 16.99 27.29 -16.50
N ALA A 71 16.23 28.33 -16.81
CA ALA A 71 16.66 29.39 -17.70
C ALA A 71 16.72 30.70 -16.94
N ALA A 72 17.59 31.57 -17.34
CA ALA A 72 17.66 32.93 -16.82
C ALA A 72 17.81 33.96 -17.95
N ALA A 73 17.19 35.11 -17.76
CA ALA A 73 17.28 36.22 -18.70
C ALA A 73 17.36 37.55 -17.96
N PRO A 74 18.10 38.53 -18.48
CA PRO A 74 18.09 39.88 -17.93
C PRO A 74 16.73 40.54 -18.21
N VAL A 75 16.13 41.14 -17.17
CA VAL A 75 14.88 41.89 -17.26
C VAL A 75 15.01 43.19 -16.48
N GLY A 76 14.98 44.31 -17.18
CA GLY A 76 15.25 45.61 -16.57
C GLY A 76 16.63 45.66 -15.93
N GLU A 77 16.68 46.02 -14.66
CA GLU A 77 17.95 46.05 -13.87
C GLU A 77 18.22 44.70 -13.13
N GLY A 78 17.38 43.67 -13.35
CA GLY A 78 17.46 42.38 -12.66
C GLY A 78 17.66 41.22 -13.60
N ILE A 79 17.65 40.03 -12.99
CA ILE A 79 17.71 38.76 -13.71
C ILE A 79 16.45 37.94 -13.31
N GLU A 80 15.65 37.59 -14.31
CA GLU A 80 14.54 36.67 -14.14
C GLU A 80 15.00 35.21 -14.28
N VAL A 81 14.70 34.39 -13.33
CA VAL A 81 14.96 32.95 -13.35
C VAL A 81 13.65 32.18 -13.54
N THR A 82 13.60 31.38 -14.58
CA THR A 82 12.48 30.51 -14.88
C THR A 82 12.85 29.04 -14.62
N ALA A 83 12.10 28.38 -13.76
CA ALA A 83 12.23 26.95 -13.50
C ALA A 83 10.87 26.26 -13.60
N LEU A 84 10.84 25.08 -14.19
CA LEU A 84 9.63 24.26 -14.29
C LEU A 84 9.75 23.07 -13.35
N LEU A 85 8.83 22.99 -12.37
CA LEU A 85 8.79 21.94 -11.38
C LEU A 85 7.64 20.98 -11.66
N SER A 86 7.88 19.69 -11.46
CA SER A 86 6.87 18.66 -11.39
C SER A 86 6.64 18.30 -9.93
N PHE A 87 5.37 18.23 -9.53
CA PHE A 87 4.95 17.68 -8.24
C PHE A 87 4.30 16.34 -8.47
N ARG A 88 4.80 15.30 -7.83
CA ARG A 88 4.19 13.96 -7.81
C ARG A 88 3.75 13.66 -6.38
N TRP A 89 2.48 13.32 -6.18
CA TRP A 89 1.94 13.07 -4.85
C TRP A 89 1.10 11.81 -4.80
N ARG A 90 0.88 11.34 -3.58
CA ARG A 90 -0.06 10.29 -3.24
C ARG A 90 -0.70 10.60 -1.89
N ILE A 91 -1.97 10.28 -1.76
CA ILE A 91 -2.72 10.37 -0.50
C ILE A 91 -2.89 8.94 -0.01
N LEU A 92 -2.45 8.66 1.22
CA LEU A 92 -2.55 7.36 1.87
C LEU A 92 -3.65 7.46 2.91
N GLU A 93 -4.66 6.62 2.77
CA GLU A 93 -5.69 6.46 3.79
C GLU A 93 -5.25 5.37 4.78
N GLU A 94 -5.52 5.60 6.06
CA GLU A 94 -5.32 4.60 7.10
C GLU A 94 -6.57 3.73 7.16
N ALA A 95 -6.42 2.43 6.90
CA ALA A 95 -7.46 1.45 7.05
C ALA A 95 -7.14 0.51 8.21
N GLU A 96 -8.10 0.35 9.13
CA GLU A 96 -7.99 -0.65 10.17
C GLU A 96 -8.41 -2.01 9.60
N THR A 97 -7.53 -2.98 9.70
CA THR A 97 -7.80 -4.36 9.29
C THR A 97 -7.52 -5.29 10.46
N ALA A 98 -8.51 -6.14 10.77
CA ALA A 98 -8.31 -7.19 11.76
C ALA A 98 -7.33 -8.24 11.21
N VAL A 99 -6.27 -8.48 11.94
CA VAL A 99 -5.27 -9.50 11.61
C VAL A 99 -5.13 -10.51 12.74
N ILE A 100 -4.89 -11.77 12.39
CA ILE A 100 -4.56 -12.80 13.37
C ILE A 100 -3.12 -12.56 13.83
N GLN A 101 -2.96 -12.14 15.09
CA GLN A 101 -1.64 -11.90 15.69
C GLN A 101 -1.03 -13.14 16.32
N GLN A 102 -1.88 -14.04 16.80
CA GLN A 102 -1.45 -15.26 17.49
C GLN A 102 -2.47 -16.36 17.32
N VAL A 103 -1.98 -17.56 17.09
CA VAL A 103 -2.77 -18.80 17.14
C VAL A 103 -2.28 -19.61 18.33
N LEU A 104 -3.17 -19.91 19.25
CA LEU A 104 -2.90 -20.77 20.39
C LEU A 104 -3.50 -22.15 20.12
N LEU A 105 -2.69 -23.18 20.29
CA LEU A 105 -3.20 -24.54 20.32
C LEU A 105 -3.95 -24.73 21.64
N GLY A 106 -5.21 -25.15 21.53
CA GLY A 106 -6.00 -25.57 22.69
C GLY A 106 -5.50 -26.91 23.27
N GLU A 107 -6.14 -27.35 24.35
CA GLU A 107 -5.85 -28.67 24.89
C GLU A 107 -6.22 -29.74 23.87
N PRO A 108 -5.43 -30.83 23.77
CA PRO A 108 -5.80 -31.97 22.93
C PRO A 108 -7.17 -32.50 23.29
N ARG A 109 -8.02 -32.74 22.28
CA ARG A 109 -9.32 -33.32 22.51
C ARG A 109 -9.14 -34.72 23.06
N GLN A 110 -9.71 -35.00 24.23
CA GLN A 110 -9.76 -36.35 24.76
C GLN A 110 -10.76 -37.20 23.94
N ALA A 111 -10.29 -38.35 23.48
CA ALA A 111 -11.17 -39.29 22.76
C ALA A 111 -12.25 -39.84 23.70
N ASP A 112 -13.52 -39.65 23.32
CA ASP A 112 -14.63 -40.34 24.02
C ASP A 112 -14.68 -41.77 23.54
N PRO A 113 -14.52 -42.77 24.44
CA PRO A 113 -14.58 -44.17 24.06
C PRO A 113 -15.97 -44.63 23.54
N ASN A 114 -17.03 -43.86 23.77
CA ASN A 114 -18.37 -44.13 23.29
C ASN A 114 -18.67 -43.48 21.92
N GLU A 115 -17.79 -42.65 21.39
CA GLU A 115 -17.99 -42.12 20.04
C GLU A 115 -17.76 -43.20 18.98
N PRO A 116 -18.60 -43.26 17.92
CA PRO A 116 -18.40 -44.22 16.84
C PRO A 116 -17.09 -43.99 16.10
N SER A 117 -16.42 -45.07 15.72
CA SER A 117 -15.14 -44.98 14.96
C SER A 117 -15.33 -44.53 13.52
N VAL A 118 -16.53 -44.68 12.97
CA VAL A 118 -16.91 -44.24 11.61
C VAL A 118 -18.35 -43.73 11.64
N ILE A 119 -18.59 -42.63 10.97
CA ILE A 119 -19.91 -42.02 10.80
C ILE A 119 -20.32 -42.12 9.34
N LEU A 120 -21.50 -42.63 9.05
CA LEU A 120 -22.10 -42.54 7.71
C LEU A 120 -23.06 -41.36 7.68
N ARG A 121 -22.83 -40.41 6.77
CA ARG A 121 -23.72 -39.25 6.58
C ARG A 121 -23.93 -38.94 5.11
N ALA A 122 -25.04 -38.25 4.79
CA ALA A 122 -25.29 -37.69 3.49
C ALA A 122 -24.81 -36.21 3.43
N VAL A 123 -24.30 -35.81 2.29
CA VAL A 123 -23.88 -34.42 2.01
C VAL A 123 -25.12 -33.53 1.88
N HIS A 124 -25.13 -32.36 2.52
CA HIS A 124 -26.19 -31.38 2.39
C HIS A 124 -25.92 -30.42 1.21
N PRO A 125 -26.96 -29.77 0.67
CA PRO A 125 -26.78 -28.78 -0.35
C PRO A 125 -25.83 -27.63 0.10
N GLY A 126 -24.81 -27.33 -0.71
CA GLY A 126 -23.85 -26.26 -0.44
C GLY A 126 -22.68 -26.61 0.48
N GLU A 127 -22.57 -27.88 0.90
CA GLU A 127 -21.40 -28.37 1.65
C GLU A 127 -20.28 -28.79 0.69
N ASP A 128 -19.04 -28.47 1.07
CA ASP A 128 -17.83 -29.02 0.49
C ASP A 128 -17.16 -30.04 1.43
N LEU A 129 -16.20 -30.78 0.88
CA LEU A 129 -15.54 -31.85 1.63
C LEU A 129 -14.77 -31.29 2.82
N TRP A 130 -14.12 -30.11 2.66
CA TRP A 130 -13.39 -29.47 3.74
C TRP A 130 -14.28 -29.04 4.91
N ALA A 131 -15.47 -28.48 4.64
CA ALA A 131 -16.42 -28.13 5.67
C ALA A 131 -16.88 -29.37 6.47
N VAL A 132 -17.10 -30.50 5.78
CA VAL A 132 -17.41 -31.77 6.41
C VAL A 132 -16.23 -32.25 7.27
N ALA A 133 -15.02 -32.29 6.75
CA ALA A 133 -13.83 -32.73 7.47
C ALA A 133 -13.59 -31.90 8.74
N LYS A 134 -13.71 -30.57 8.63
CA LYS A 134 -13.62 -29.67 9.77
C LYS A 134 -14.68 -29.91 10.84
N ALA A 135 -15.92 -30.15 10.44
CA ALA A 135 -17.03 -30.40 11.39
C ALA A 135 -16.84 -31.70 12.20
N TYR A 136 -16.17 -32.68 11.60
CA TYR A 136 -15.93 -33.98 12.24
C TYR A 136 -14.49 -34.18 12.74
N HIS A 137 -13.67 -33.12 12.69
CA HIS A 137 -12.28 -33.15 13.14
C HIS A 137 -11.44 -34.24 12.48
N THR A 138 -11.61 -34.41 11.17
CA THR A 138 -10.88 -35.34 10.33
C THR A 138 -10.25 -34.62 9.14
N THR A 139 -9.65 -35.32 8.20
CA THR A 139 -9.07 -34.75 6.99
C THR A 139 -9.84 -35.16 5.74
N ASP A 140 -9.73 -34.37 4.68
CA ASP A 140 -10.35 -34.67 3.40
C ASP A 140 -9.86 -35.98 2.84
N GLU A 141 -8.54 -36.25 2.94
CA GLU A 141 -7.94 -37.50 2.49
C GLU A 141 -8.49 -38.72 3.24
N ALA A 142 -8.75 -38.59 4.55
CA ALA A 142 -9.30 -39.67 5.36
C ALA A 142 -10.73 -39.97 4.93
N ILE A 143 -11.56 -38.98 4.63
CA ILE A 143 -12.92 -39.15 4.13
C ILE A 143 -12.90 -39.78 2.74
N LEU A 144 -12.05 -39.28 1.83
CA LEU A 144 -11.89 -39.83 0.49
C LEU A 144 -11.53 -41.32 0.53
N ALA A 145 -10.49 -41.67 1.29
CA ALA A 145 -10.01 -43.02 1.42
C ALA A 145 -11.09 -43.95 2.03
N ALA A 146 -11.78 -43.51 3.08
CA ALA A 146 -12.84 -44.29 3.72
C ALA A 146 -14.07 -44.45 2.83
N SER A 147 -14.41 -43.43 2.04
CA SER A 147 -15.56 -43.41 1.14
C SER A 147 -15.28 -44.05 -0.22
N GLY A 148 -14.03 -44.37 -0.57
CA GLY A 148 -13.61 -44.89 -1.86
C GLY A 148 -13.81 -43.89 -2.98
N LEU A 149 -13.51 -42.61 -2.70
CA LEU A 149 -13.63 -41.50 -3.65
C LEU A 149 -12.27 -41.08 -4.18
N ASP A 150 -12.19 -40.79 -5.49
CA ASP A 150 -10.97 -40.35 -6.17
C ASP A 150 -10.91 -38.83 -6.36
N SER A 151 -11.96 -38.11 -5.97
CA SER A 151 -12.06 -36.65 -6.15
C SER A 151 -12.73 -35.99 -4.94
N GLU A 152 -12.31 -34.76 -4.65
CA GLU A 152 -12.91 -33.91 -3.61
C GLU A 152 -14.30 -33.36 -3.99
N GLU A 153 -14.72 -33.54 -5.25
CA GLU A 153 -16.05 -33.13 -5.69
C GLU A 153 -17.14 -34.05 -5.07
N ILE A 154 -17.96 -33.44 -4.23
CA ILE A 154 -19.09 -34.13 -3.57
C ILE A 154 -20.42 -33.50 -3.99
N TYR A 155 -21.48 -34.29 -3.96
CA TYR A 155 -22.80 -33.86 -4.41
C TYR A 155 -23.84 -34.00 -3.31
N PRO A 156 -24.87 -33.14 -3.25
CA PRO A 156 -25.96 -33.27 -2.30
C PRO A 156 -26.60 -34.65 -2.36
N GLY A 157 -26.75 -35.27 -1.19
CA GLY A 157 -27.28 -36.63 -1.05
C GLY A 157 -26.23 -37.74 -1.19
N GLN A 158 -25.02 -37.46 -1.60
CA GLN A 158 -23.91 -38.42 -1.64
C GLN A 158 -23.59 -38.91 -0.22
N ARG A 159 -23.35 -40.23 -0.05
CA ARG A 159 -23.00 -40.82 1.24
C ARG A 159 -21.49 -40.80 1.43
N LEU A 160 -21.07 -40.28 2.58
CA LEU A 160 -19.68 -40.26 3.00
C LEU A 160 -19.47 -41.12 4.24
N LEU A 161 -18.39 -41.88 4.25
CA LEU A 161 -17.86 -42.53 5.43
C LEU A 161 -16.81 -41.62 6.06
N ILE A 162 -17.08 -41.14 7.25
CA ILE A 162 -16.21 -40.19 7.97
C ILE A 162 -15.52 -40.98 9.08
N PRO A 163 -14.23 -41.30 8.91
CA PRO A 163 -13.48 -42.00 9.94
C PRO A 163 -13.09 -41.02 11.04
N ARG A 164 -13.07 -41.49 12.26
CA ARG A 164 -12.51 -40.75 13.37
C ARG A 164 -11.00 -40.78 13.28
N THR A 165 -10.39 -39.64 13.23
CA THR A 165 -8.92 -39.52 13.37
C THR A 165 -8.61 -39.66 14.87
N ALA A 166 -7.88 -40.69 15.26
CA ALA A 166 -7.30 -40.75 16.60
C ALA A 166 -6.29 -39.63 16.73
N GLY A 167 -6.53 -38.65 17.62
CA GLY A 167 -5.62 -37.57 17.94
C GLY A 167 -4.41 -38.08 18.71
#